data_ee9a131589c960f8f1fa0331fb311a30
#
_entry.id   ee9a131589c960f8f1fa0331fb311a30
#
_cell.length_a   1.000
_cell.length_b   1.000
_cell.length_c   1.000
_cell.angle_alpha   90.00
_cell.angle_beta   90.00
_cell.angle_gamma   90.00
#
_symmetry.space_group_name_H-M   'P 1'
#
loop_
_entity.id
_entity.type
_entity.pdbx_description
1 polymer ?
#
loop_
_entity_poly.entity_id
_entity_poly.type
_entity_poly.pdbx_seq_one_letter_code
_entity_poly.pdbx_strand_id
1 'polypeptide(L)'
;MTKSVAAKDVKKIVFACEAGMGSSLIGANQLKKKLKKANLDVEVEHSPARAIPEDAQIVIAHEGLANVAREQAPWAVVISFSNFVGNPVYDQLVKALESGVRIAGAE
;
A
#
# COMPACT_ATOMS: atom_id res chain seq x y z
N MET A 1 -15.89 3.27 9.42
CA MET A 1 -16.20 2.92 8.02
C MET A 1 -14.94 2.57 7.26
N THR A 2 -14.99 1.48 6.54
CA THR A 2 -13.86 1.05 5.70
C THR A 2 -13.81 1.89 4.43
N LYS A 3 -12.67 2.49 4.15
CA LYS A 3 -12.45 3.20 2.89
C LYS A 3 -12.15 2.22 1.78
N SER A 4 -12.56 2.56 0.57
CA SER A 4 -12.25 1.76 -0.60
C SER A 4 -11.91 2.65 -1.78
N VAL A 5 -11.18 2.10 -2.74
CA VAL A 5 -10.81 2.77 -3.97
C VAL A 5 -11.02 1.82 -5.15
N ALA A 6 -11.49 2.35 -6.27
CA ALA A 6 -11.62 1.55 -7.48
C ALA A 6 -10.23 1.22 -8.03
N ALA A 7 -10.03 -0.03 -8.47
CA ALA A 7 -8.73 -0.47 -8.98
C ALA A 7 -8.21 0.42 -10.11
N LYS A 8 -9.09 0.86 -11.00
CA LYS A 8 -8.74 1.75 -12.13
C LYS A 8 -8.20 3.12 -11.69
N ASP A 9 -8.52 3.54 -10.46
CA ASP A 9 -8.10 4.83 -9.92
C ASP A 9 -6.77 4.75 -9.16
N VAL A 10 -6.25 3.54 -8.94
CA VAL A 10 -4.99 3.35 -8.22
C VAL A 10 -3.82 3.66 -9.13
N LYS A 11 -3.11 4.73 -8.84
CA LYS A 11 -1.92 5.16 -9.58
C LYS A 11 -0.65 5.03 -8.73
N LYS A 12 -0.77 5.17 -7.42
CA LYS A 12 0.37 5.15 -6.51
C LYS A 12 0.03 4.40 -5.22
N ILE A 13 0.92 3.50 -4.85
CA ILE A 13 0.89 2.79 -3.57
C ILE A 13 2.12 3.23 -2.79
N VAL A 14 1.93 3.62 -1.54
CA VAL A 14 3.01 4.09 -0.68
C VAL A 14 3.17 3.14 0.52
N PHE A 15 4.40 2.70 0.74
CA PHE A 15 4.76 1.97 1.95
C PHE A 15 5.19 2.99 3.00
N ALA A 16 4.36 3.17 4.01
CA ALA A 16 4.64 4.06 5.13
C ALA A 16 5.47 3.33 6.19
N CYS A 17 6.55 3.96 6.63
CA CYS A 17 7.48 3.33 7.56
C CYS A 17 8.05 4.33 8.55
N GLU A 18 8.77 3.83 9.54
CA GLU A 18 9.60 4.67 10.39
C GLU A 18 10.99 4.78 9.76
N ALA A 19 11.70 5.84 10.08
CA ALA A 19 13.08 6.03 9.63
C ALA A 19 13.95 4.85 10.08
N GLY A 20 14.68 4.25 9.14
CA GLY A 20 15.57 3.13 9.42
C GLY A 20 14.94 1.75 9.31
N MET A 21 13.65 1.63 9.00
CA MET A 21 13.00 0.34 8.81
C MET A 21 13.25 -0.20 7.39
N GLY A 22 14.12 -1.20 7.28
CA GLY A 22 14.45 -1.80 5.99
C GLY A 22 13.39 -2.77 5.46
N SER A 23 12.56 -3.34 6.34
CA SER A 23 11.56 -4.33 5.94
C SER A 23 10.48 -3.77 5.01
N SER A 24 10.09 -2.51 5.20
CA SER A 24 9.12 -1.85 4.31
C SER A 24 9.69 -1.68 2.90
N LEU A 25 10.97 -1.43 2.77
CA LEU A 25 11.64 -1.33 1.47
C LEU A 25 11.65 -2.68 0.76
N ILE A 26 11.89 -3.76 1.47
CA ILE A 26 11.83 -5.12 0.91
C ILE A 26 10.42 -5.40 0.39
N GLY A 27 9.40 -5.08 1.18
CA GLY A 27 8.01 -5.25 0.77
C GLY A 27 7.66 -4.43 -0.46
N ALA A 28 8.09 -3.17 -0.50
CA ALA A 28 7.88 -2.30 -1.65
C ALA A 28 8.50 -2.88 -2.92
N ASN A 29 9.71 -3.40 -2.83
CA ASN A 29 10.39 -4.01 -3.98
C ASN A 29 9.70 -5.29 -4.43
N GLN A 30 9.19 -6.10 -3.51
CA GLN A 30 8.43 -7.30 -3.84
C GLN A 30 7.14 -6.94 -4.60
N LEU A 31 6.42 -5.93 -4.12
CA LEU A 31 5.21 -5.48 -4.79
C LEU A 31 5.50 -4.90 -6.17
N LYS A 32 6.55 -4.11 -6.30
CA LYS A 32 6.98 -3.57 -7.61
C LYS A 32 7.19 -4.68 -8.64
N LYS A 33 7.87 -5.74 -8.25
CA LYS A 33 8.13 -6.88 -9.14
C LYS A 33 6.84 -7.56 -9.57
N LYS A 34 5.92 -7.76 -8.63
CA LYS A 34 4.64 -8.41 -8.90
C LYS A 34 3.77 -7.57 -9.83
N LEU A 35 3.73 -6.26 -9.63
CA LEU A 35 3.00 -5.33 -10.49
C LEU A 35 3.57 -5.30 -11.90
N LYS A 36 4.88 -5.26 -12.03
CA LYS A 36 5.55 -5.28 -13.33
C LYS A 36 5.27 -6.58 -14.09
N LYS A 37 5.32 -7.70 -13.38
CA LYS A 37 5.03 -9.01 -13.97
C LYS A 37 3.59 -9.10 -14.47
N ALA A 38 2.67 -8.41 -13.82
CA ALA A 38 1.26 -8.37 -14.19
C ALA A 38 0.94 -7.28 -15.22
N ASN A 39 1.94 -6.53 -15.68
CA ASN A 39 1.80 -5.40 -16.62
C ASN A 39 0.87 -4.30 -16.07
N LEU A 40 0.92 -4.07 -14.78
CA LEU A 40 0.15 -3.01 -14.13
C LEU A 40 1.00 -1.76 -13.99
N ASP A 41 0.48 -0.63 -14.47
CA ASP A 41 1.17 0.65 -14.42
C ASP A 41 0.80 1.39 -13.12
N VAL A 42 1.31 0.86 -12.01
CA VAL A 42 1.09 1.43 -10.68
C VAL A 42 2.44 1.75 -10.06
N GLU A 43 2.60 2.97 -9.61
CA GLU A 43 3.82 3.42 -8.95
C GLU A 43 3.85 2.94 -7.50
N VAL A 44 5.00 2.49 -7.04
CA VAL A 44 5.21 2.09 -5.64
C VAL A 44 6.33 2.95 -5.07
N GLU A 45 6.02 3.65 -4.00
CA GLU A 45 6.99 4.49 -3.30
C GLU A 45 7.08 4.10 -1.84
N HIS A 46 8.09 4.60 -1.18
CA HIS A 46 8.40 4.39 0.21
C HIS A 46 8.56 5.75 0.87
N SER A 47 7.87 5.99 1.96
CA SER A 47 7.94 7.27 2.65
C SER A 47 7.77 7.11 4.16
N PRO A 48 8.22 8.11 4.94
CA PRO A 48 7.89 8.14 6.36
C PRO A 48 6.37 8.22 6.55
N ALA A 49 5.86 7.59 7.60
CA ALA A 49 4.43 7.59 7.88
C ALA A 49 3.87 9.00 8.10
N ARG A 50 4.72 9.94 8.49
CA ARG A 50 4.33 11.34 8.74
C ARG A 50 4.45 12.24 7.50
N ALA A 51 4.87 11.69 6.36
CA ALA A 51 5.09 12.46 5.13
C ALA A 51 4.53 11.75 3.90
N ILE A 52 3.33 11.21 4.02
CA ILE A 52 2.68 10.45 2.94
C ILE A 52 2.25 11.41 1.83
N PRO A 53 2.65 11.14 0.57
CA PRO A 53 2.24 12.00 -0.56
C PRO A 53 0.73 12.05 -0.75
N GLU A 54 0.22 13.22 -1.13
CA GLU A 54 -1.22 13.44 -1.35
C GLU A 54 -1.79 12.63 -2.51
N ASP A 55 -0.97 12.21 -3.44
CA ASP A 55 -1.39 11.43 -4.61
C ASP A 55 -1.40 9.92 -4.37
N ALA A 56 -1.11 9.47 -3.14
CA ALA A 56 -1.20 8.06 -2.79
C ALA A 56 -2.65 7.63 -2.62
N GLN A 57 -3.08 6.61 -3.36
CA GLN A 57 -4.42 6.04 -3.22
C GLN A 57 -4.45 4.92 -2.19
N ILE A 58 -3.35 4.16 -2.10
CA ILE A 58 -3.22 3.06 -1.14
C ILE A 58 -1.95 3.28 -0.32
N VAL A 59 -2.08 3.12 0.99
CA VAL A 59 -0.95 3.18 1.92
C VAL A 59 -0.84 1.84 2.62
N ILE A 60 0.34 1.24 2.55
CA ILE A 60 0.63 -0.01 3.25
C ILE A 60 1.55 0.32 4.42
N ALA A 61 1.12 -0.06 5.62
CA ALA A 61 1.84 0.29 6.84
C ALA A 61 1.94 -0.92 7.78
N HIS A 62 3.01 -0.94 8.57
CA HIS A 62 3.08 -1.88 9.68
C HIS A 62 1.94 -1.57 10.66
N GLU A 63 1.37 -2.60 11.28
CA GLU A 63 0.22 -2.41 12.18
C GLU A 63 0.47 -1.40 13.30
N GLY A 64 1.71 -1.27 13.76
CA GLY A 64 2.09 -0.26 14.76
C GLY A 64 2.04 1.18 14.25
N LEU A 65 2.02 1.38 12.93
CA LEU A 65 1.98 2.69 12.28
C LEU A 65 0.65 2.96 11.58
N ALA A 66 -0.27 2.00 11.60
CA ALA A 66 -1.52 2.12 10.84
C ALA A 66 -2.33 3.34 11.26
N ASN A 67 -2.41 3.63 12.56
CA ASN A 67 -3.14 4.79 13.05
C ASN A 67 -2.50 6.10 12.61
N VAL A 68 -1.18 6.18 12.64
CA VAL A 68 -0.46 7.36 12.16
C VAL A 68 -0.72 7.56 10.66
N ALA A 69 -0.66 6.48 9.87
CA ALA A 69 -0.92 6.54 8.44
C ALA A 69 -2.35 7.02 8.15
N ARG A 70 -3.33 6.55 8.89
CA ARG A 70 -4.73 6.99 8.74
C ARG A 70 -4.90 8.46 9.05
N GLU A 71 -4.22 8.95 10.07
CA GLU A 71 -4.27 10.38 10.44
C GLU A 71 -3.59 11.26 9.39
N GLN A 72 -2.45 10.80 8.85
CA GLN A 72 -1.69 11.56 7.86
C GLN A 72 -2.29 11.49 6.46
N ALA A 73 -2.97 10.41 6.13
CA ALA A 73 -3.55 10.20 4.81
C ALA A 73 -5.02 9.78 4.92
N PRO A 74 -5.90 10.65 5.40
CA PRO A 74 -7.31 10.31 5.58
C PRO A 74 -8.05 10.04 4.27
N TRP A 75 -7.49 10.46 3.15
CA TRP A 75 -8.05 10.21 1.81
C TRP A 75 -7.70 8.82 1.27
N ALA A 76 -6.67 8.16 1.81
CA ALA A 76 -6.14 6.93 1.25
C ALA A 76 -6.73 5.68 1.90
N VAL A 77 -6.71 4.58 1.16
CA VAL A 77 -6.99 3.26 1.72
C VAL A 77 -5.75 2.77 2.44
N VAL A 78 -5.86 2.53 3.74
CA VAL A 78 -4.74 2.06 4.56
C VAL A 78 -4.87 0.55 4.78
N ILE A 79 -3.83 -0.18 4.39
CA ILE A 79 -3.73 -1.63 4.60
C ILE A 79 -2.59 -1.85 5.58
N SER A 80 -2.85 -2.60 6.65
CA SER A 80 -1.83 -2.86 7.66
C SER A 80 -1.60 -4.34 7.86
N PHE A 81 -0.37 -4.69 8.19
CA PHE A 81 0.01 -6.05 8.55
C PHE A 81 1.33 -6.03 9.33
N SER A 82 1.68 -7.15 9.94
CA SER A 82 2.85 -7.24 10.81
C SER A 82 4.13 -7.64 10.08
N ASN A 83 4.02 -8.25 8.90
CA ASN A 83 5.18 -8.75 8.17
C ASN A 83 5.15 -8.31 6.70
N PHE A 84 6.16 -7.54 6.28
CA PHE A 84 6.27 -7.06 4.89
C PHE A 84 6.86 -8.09 3.93
N VAL A 85 7.62 -9.06 4.45
CA VAL A 85 8.33 -10.01 3.59
C VAL A 85 7.45 -11.22 3.30
N GLY A 86 7.24 -11.52 2.01
CA GLY A 86 6.47 -12.70 1.59
C GLY A 86 5.00 -12.67 1.99
N ASN A 87 4.44 -11.49 2.22
CA ASN A 87 3.06 -11.38 2.68
C ASN A 87 2.09 -11.65 1.53
N PRO A 88 1.10 -12.54 1.71
CA PRO A 88 0.14 -12.88 0.66
C PRO A 88 -0.75 -11.69 0.25
N VAL A 89 -0.80 -10.63 1.03
CA VAL A 89 -1.58 -9.45 0.67
C VAL A 89 -1.11 -8.82 -0.63
N TYR A 90 0.17 -8.96 -0.98
CA TYR A 90 0.70 -8.43 -2.23
C TYR A 90 0.07 -9.13 -3.45
N ASP A 91 -0.05 -10.45 -3.40
CA ASP A 91 -0.69 -11.21 -4.46
C ASP A 91 -2.19 -10.90 -4.54
N GLN A 92 -2.85 -10.75 -3.40
CA GLN A 92 -4.26 -10.38 -3.33
C GLN A 92 -4.48 -8.98 -3.93
N LEU A 93 -3.59 -8.04 -3.62
CA LEU A 93 -3.67 -6.67 -4.14
C LEU A 93 -3.48 -6.65 -5.66
N VAL A 94 -2.50 -7.38 -6.17
CA VAL A 94 -2.25 -7.48 -7.61
C VAL A 94 -3.46 -8.10 -8.32
N LYS A 95 -4.03 -9.16 -7.76
CA LYS A 95 -5.25 -9.79 -8.29
C LYS A 95 -6.42 -8.81 -8.34
N ALA A 96 -6.61 -8.04 -7.28
CA ALA A 96 -7.68 -7.05 -7.22
C ALA A 96 -7.49 -5.97 -8.30
N LEU A 97 -6.26 -5.52 -8.50
CA LEU A 97 -5.94 -4.52 -9.52
C LEU A 97 -6.16 -5.08 -10.93
N GLU A 98 -5.77 -6.34 -11.18
CA GLU A 98 -5.99 -6.98 -12.48
C GLU A 98 -7.46 -7.20 -12.78
N SER A 99 -8.25 -7.55 -11.76
CA SER A 99 -9.68 -7.85 -11.90
C SER A 99 -10.55 -6.61 -11.97
N GLY A 100 -10.00 -5.45 -11.61
CA GLY A 100 -10.76 -4.20 -11.60
C GLY A 100 -11.75 -4.07 -10.45
N VAL A 101 -11.61 -4.87 -9.39
CA VAL A 101 -12.48 -4.77 -8.21
C VAL A 101 -12.04 -3.64 -7.30
N ARG A 102 -12.94 -3.20 -6.42
CA ARG A 102 -12.61 -2.19 -5.43
C ARG A 102 -11.70 -2.77 -4.35
N ILE A 103 -10.77 -1.94 -3.90
CA ILE A 103 -9.81 -2.31 -2.86
C ILE A 103 -10.20 -1.59 -1.59
N ALA A 104 -10.42 -2.33 -0.51
CA ALA A 104 -10.84 -1.79 0.77
C ALA A 104 -9.72 -1.91 1.80
N GLY A 105 -9.62 -0.92 2.67
CA GLY A 105 -8.68 -0.95 3.78
C GLY A 105 -9.16 -1.90 4.88
N ALA A 106 -8.21 -2.46 5.60
CA ALA A 106 -8.48 -3.24 6.80
C ALA A 106 -8.52 -2.30 8.02
N GLU A 107 -9.58 -2.39 8.79
CA GLU A 107 -9.76 -1.60 10.01
C GLU A 107 -9.91 -2.51 11.21
#